data_a4e6cc5816b845c97d0df0256ef87a8b
#
_entry.id   a4e6cc5816b845c97d0df0256ef87a8b
#
_cell.length_a   1.000
_cell.length_b   1.000
_cell.length_c   1.000
_cell.angle_alpha   90.00
_cell.angle_beta   90.00
_cell.angle_gamma   90.00
#
_symmetry.space_group_name_H-M   'P 1'
#
loop_
_entity.id
_entity.type
_entity.pdbx_description
1 polymer ?
#
loop_
_entity_poly.entity_id
_entity_poly.type
_entity_poly.pdbx_seq_one_letter_code
_entity_poly.pdbx_strand_id
1 'polypeptide(L)'
;MKKLIFLFVCVFSIQVALADNDKPINFTQLPQAAQKFVKQHFPKAKIAFVKMETELFDKSYDVVFNNGHKLEFDKKGEWTEVNCKSTVVPAKVIPALIKKYVETNYPEAKVLSIERDRYDYEVKLSNFWEIKFDMNFNVIDMDNDRD
;
A
#
# COMPACT_ATOMS: atom_id res chain seq x y z
N MET A 1 -2.33 -38.58 -19.14
CA MET A 1 -1.85 -37.68 -18.08
C MET A 1 -1.13 -36.45 -18.61
N LYS A 2 -0.24 -36.54 -19.58
CA LYS A 2 0.48 -35.36 -20.15
C LYS A 2 -0.42 -34.35 -20.87
N LYS A 3 -1.54 -34.78 -21.44
CA LYS A 3 -2.51 -33.90 -22.13
C LYS A 3 -3.36 -33.01 -21.18
N LEU A 4 -3.57 -33.43 -19.94
CA LEU A 4 -4.34 -32.66 -18.94
C LEU A 4 -3.53 -31.48 -18.41
N ILE A 5 -2.20 -31.63 -18.30
CA ILE A 5 -1.29 -30.58 -17.83
C ILE A 5 -1.21 -29.43 -18.84
N PHE A 6 -1.30 -29.75 -20.13
CA PHE A 6 -1.23 -28.75 -21.21
C PHE A 6 -2.51 -27.87 -21.26
N LEU A 7 -3.67 -28.45 -20.95
CA LEU A 7 -4.94 -27.73 -20.91
C LEU A 7 -4.99 -26.74 -19.73
N PHE A 8 -4.38 -27.11 -18.62
CA PHE A 8 -4.31 -26.25 -17.42
C PHE A 8 -3.45 -25.00 -17.62
N VAL A 9 -2.36 -25.13 -18.36
CA VAL A 9 -1.46 -24.00 -18.69
C VAL A 9 -2.13 -22.98 -19.62
N CYS A 10 -2.98 -23.45 -20.56
CA CYS A 10 -3.72 -22.54 -21.46
C CYS A 10 -4.81 -21.73 -20.73
N VAL A 11 -5.46 -22.30 -19.72
CA VAL A 11 -6.47 -21.58 -18.91
C VAL A 11 -5.82 -20.54 -18.03
N PHE A 12 -4.63 -20.81 -17.51
CA PHE A 12 -3.86 -19.85 -16.70
C PHE A 12 -3.36 -18.65 -17.52
N SER A 13 -3.00 -18.88 -18.79
CA SER A 13 -2.53 -17.83 -19.70
C SER A 13 -3.65 -16.83 -20.07
N ILE A 14 -4.91 -17.25 -20.07
CA ILE A 14 -6.05 -16.38 -20.40
C ILE A 14 -6.38 -15.45 -19.22
N GLN A 15 -6.16 -15.88 -18.00
CA GLN A 15 -6.42 -15.05 -16.80
C GLN A 15 -5.45 -13.89 -16.65
N VAL A 16 -4.19 -14.03 -17.10
CA VAL A 16 -3.19 -12.96 -17.06
C VAL A 16 -3.51 -11.82 -18.04
N ALA A 17 -4.17 -12.12 -19.16
CA ALA A 17 -4.55 -11.12 -20.16
C ALA A 17 -5.75 -10.23 -19.73
N LEU A 18 -6.48 -10.62 -18.68
CA LEU A 18 -7.62 -9.85 -18.17
C LEU A 18 -7.30 -8.97 -16.95
N ALA A 19 -6.06 -8.99 -16.45
CA ALA A 19 -5.64 -8.31 -15.25
C ALA A 19 -5.08 -6.90 -15.47
N ASP A 20 -4.95 -6.44 -16.71
CA ASP A 20 -4.21 -5.22 -17.03
C ASP A 20 -5.18 -4.07 -17.43
N ASN A 21 -5.93 -3.58 -16.44
CA ASN A 21 -6.77 -2.40 -16.58
C ASN A 21 -6.10 -1.15 -15.95
N ASP A 22 -4.78 -1.15 -15.87
CA ASP A 22 -4.00 -0.01 -15.38
C ASP A 22 -3.96 1.09 -16.44
N LYS A 23 -4.39 2.27 -16.06
CA LYS A 23 -4.40 3.43 -16.94
C LYS A 23 -3.56 4.56 -16.35
N PRO A 24 -2.53 5.06 -17.04
CA PRO A 24 -1.82 6.26 -16.61
C PRO A 24 -2.77 7.46 -16.65
N ILE A 25 -2.72 8.27 -15.60
CA ILE A 25 -3.53 9.49 -15.47
C ILE A 25 -2.66 10.66 -15.00
N ASN A 26 -3.18 11.87 -15.13
CA ASN A 26 -2.55 13.05 -14.55
C ASN A 26 -2.88 13.18 -13.06
N PHE A 27 -2.00 13.83 -12.30
CA PHE A 27 -2.22 14.07 -10.86
C PHE A 27 -3.56 14.77 -10.58
N THR A 28 -3.96 15.69 -11.45
CA THR A 28 -5.24 16.43 -11.31
C THR A 28 -6.49 15.56 -11.50
N GLN A 29 -6.34 14.36 -12.03
CA GLN A 29 -7.41 13.39 -12.21
C GLN A 29 -7.62 12.48 -10.98
N LEU A 30 -6.73 12.57 -9.99
CA LEU A 30 -6.94 11.93 -8.69
C LEU A 30 -8.14 12.56 -7.96
N PRO A 31 -8.85 11.78 -7.12
CA PRO A 31 -9.81 12.36 -6.17
C PRO A 31 -9.16 13.49 -5.35
N GLN A 32 -9.94 14.52 -5.02
CA GLN A 32 -9.42 15.68 -4.28
C GLN A 32 -8.78 15.31 -2.93
N ALA A 33 -9.32 14.32 -2.23
CA ALA A 33 -8.77 13.85 -0.97
C ALA A 33 -7.34 13.29 -1.16
N ALA A 34 -7.11 12.50 -2.22
CA ALA A 34 -5.79 11.98 -2.55
C ALA A 34 -4.81 13.11 -2.92
N GLN A 35 -5.22 14.07 -3.75
CA GLN A 35 -4.38 15.24 -4.09
C GLN A 35 -3.96 16.01 -2.84
N LYS A 36 -4.92 16.25 -1.92
CA LYS A 36 -4.67 16.95 -0.65
C LYS A 36 -3.69 16.17 0.22
N PHE A 37 -3.87 14.86 0.34
CA PHE A 37 -2.99 13.98 1.11
C PHE A 37 -1.54 14.05 0.60
N VAL A 38 -1.34 13.91 -0.70
CA VAL A 38 0.00 14.00 -1.31
C VAL A 38 0.65 15.36 -1.04
N LYS A 39 -0.07 16.45 -1.25
CA LYS A 39 0.44 17.82 -1.01
C LYS A 39 0.78 18.08 0.45
N GLN A 40 0.00 17.50 1.36
CA GLN A 40 0.16 17.70 2.81
C GLN A 40 1.33 16.88 3.39
N HIS A 41 1.47 15.63 2.98
CA HIS A 41 2.42 14.69 3.58
C HIS A 41 3.71 14.49 2.77
N PHE A 42 3.67 14.78 1.46
CA PHE A 42 4.80 14.61 0.54
C PHE A 42 5.04 15.86 -0.33
N PRO A 43 5.11 17.06 0.27
CA PRO A 43 5.13 18.32 -0.49
C PRO A 43 6.39 18.50 -1.34
N LYS A 44 7.49 17.83 -0.99
CA LYS A 44 8.78 17.94 -1.69
C LYS A 44 9.08 16.77 -2.60
N ALA A 45 8.24 15.73 -2.59
CA ALA A 45 8.46 14.55 -3.39
C ALA A 45 8.08 14.79 -4.85
N LYS A 46 8.91 14.29 -5.77
CA LYS A 46 8.65 14.36 -7.21
C LYS A 46 7.92 13.12 -7.66
N ILE A 47 6.77 13.30 -8.28
CA ILE A 47 5.94 12.23 -8.81
C ILE A 47 6.57 11.72 -10.10
N ALA A 48 6.81 10.40 -10.16
CA ALA A 48 7.25 9.72 -11.37
C ALA A 48 6.07 9.44 -12.30
N PHE A 49 5.01 8.86 -11.74
CA PHE A 49 3.76 8.62 -12.48
C PHE A 49 2.59 8.42 -11.53
N VAL A 50 1.39 8.55 -12.08
CA VAL A 50 0.12 8.23 -11.42
C VAL A 50 -0.65 7.27 -12.31
N LYS A 51 -1.24 6.24 -11.74
CA LYS A 51 -2.10 5.32 -12.47
C LYS A 51 -3.43 5.09 -11.76
N MET A 52 -4.43 4.75 -12.53
CA MET A 52 -5.72 4.30 -12.07
C MET A 52 -5.87 2.83 -12.44
N GLU A 53 -6.22 2.02 -11.46
CA GLU A 53 -6.62 0.63 -11.65
C GLU A 53 -8.14 0.55 -11.58
N THR A 54 -8.72 -0.21 -12.49
CA THR A 54 -10.17 -0.45 -12.50
C THR A 54 -10.42 -1.94 -12.43
N GLU A 55 -10.98 -2.38 -11.33
CA GLU A 55 -11.50 -3.73 -11.17
C GLU A 55 -13.02 -3.74 -11.27
N LEU A 56 -13.63 -4.93 -11.33
CA LEU A 56 -15.08 -5.10 -11.30
C LEU A 56 -15.67 -4.35 -10.11
N PHE A 57 -16.38 -3.25 -10.36
CA PHE A 57 -17.07 -2.43 -9.35
C PHE A 57 -16.17 -1.59 -8.43
N ASP A 58 -14.84 -1.60 -8.61
CA ASP A 58 -13.95 -0.80 -7.78
C ASP A 58 -12.89 -0.05 -8.59
N LYS A 59 -12.35 1.01 -7.99
CA LYS A 59 -11.24 1.79 -8.53
C LYS A 59 -10.24 2.09 -7.43
N SER A 60 -8.98 2.00 -7.78
CA SER A 60 -7.87 2.44 -6.94
C SER A 60 -6.92 3.32 -7.74
N TYR A 61 -6.08 4.04 -7.03
CA TYR A 61 -5.13 4.96 -7.61
C TYR A 61 -3.76 4.79 -6.97
N ASP A 62 -2.72 4.67 -7.78
CA ASP A 62 -1.34 4.63 -7.34
C ASP A 62 -0.62 5.93 -7.68
N VAL A 63 0.11 6.47 -6.71
CA VAL A 63 1.07 7.56 -6.92
C VAL A 63 2.46 7.01 -6.63
N VAL A 64 3.32 7.01 -7.62
CA VAL A 64 4.71 6.55 -7.49
C VAL A 64 5.64 7.74 -7.63
N PHE A 65 6.54 7.91 -6.68
CA PHE A 65 7.53 8.97 -6.66
C PHE A 65 8.87 8.52 -7.26
N ASN A 66 9.70 9.49 -7.68
CA ASN A 66 11.01 9.21 -8.28
C ASN A 66 11.97 8.44 -7.35
N ASN A 67 11.79 8.56 -6.02
CA ASN A 67 12.56 7.82 -5.03
C ASN A 67 12.05 6.38 -4.79
N GLY A 68 11.02 5.95 -5.53
CA GLY A 68 10.41 4.63 -5.41
C GLY A 68 9.35 4.50 -4.32
N HIS A 69 9.04 5.56 -3.57
CA HIS A 69 7.90 5.54 -2.64
C HIS A 69 6.59 5.38 -3.43
N LYS A 70 5.64 4.68 -2.82
CA LYS A 70 4.32 4.43 -3.41
C LYS A 70 3.21 4.79 -2.44
N LEU A 71 2.20 5.46 -2.93
CA LEU A 71 0.93 5.66 -2.23
C LEU A 71 -0.18 4.99 -3.02
N GLU A 72 -1.10 4.36 -2.31
CA GLU A 72 -2.32 3.81 -2.89
C GLU A 72 -3.54 4.43 -2.24
N PHE A 73 -4.55 4.72 -3.06
CA PHE A 73 -5.80 5.35 -2.63
C PHE A 73 -6.99 4.56 -3.17
N ASP A 74 -8.06 4.51 -2.40
CA ASP A 74 -9.33 3.96 -2.84
C ASP A 74 -10.07 4.92 -3.79
N LYS A 75 -11.24 4.52 -4.26
CA LYS A 75 -12.08 5.31 -5.18
C LYS A 75 -12.51 6.66 -4.62
N LYS A 76 -12.51 6.84 -3.30
CA LYS A 76 -12.83 8.11 -2.63
C LYS A 76 -11.61 9.01 -2.45
N GLY A 77 -10.41 8.48 -2.70
CA GLY A 77 -9.15 9.17 -2.46
C GLY A 77 -8.65 9.05 -1.04
N GLU A 78 -9.15 8.09 -0.26
CA GLU A 78 -8.60 7.76 1.05
C GLU A 78 -7.43 6.80 0.87
N TRP A 79 -6.33 7.04 1.59
CA TRP A 79 -5.14 6.20 1.45
C TRP A 79 -5.39 4.77 1.97
N THR A 80 -4.90 3.79 1.24
CA THR A 80 -4.90 2.38 1.61
C THR A 80 -3.51 1.83 1.83
N GLU A 81 -2.50 2.40 1.17
CA GLU A 81 -1.09 2.07 1.38
C GLU A 81 -0.23 3.32 1.36
N VAL A 82 0.71 3.41 2.28
CA VAL A 82 1.82 4.37 2.27
C VAL A 82 3.12 3.59 2.42
N ASN A 83 3.86 3.45 1.33
CA ASN A 83 5.10 2.67 1.28
C ASN A 83 6.29 3.58 0.99
N CYS A 84 7.08 3.85 2.03
CA CYS A 84 8.26 4.69 1.96
C CYS A 84 9.57 3.91 1.79
N LYS A 85 9.47 2.61 1.45
CA LYS A 85 10.66 1.77 1.17
C LYS A 85 11.67 1.79 2.32
N SER A 86 12.76 2.50 2.10
CA SER A 86 13.88 2.61 3.04
C SER A 86 13.86 3.87 3.92
N THR A 87 12.86 4.73 3.77
CA THR A 87 12.67 5.91 4.62
C THR A 87 11.45 5.75 5.53
N VAL A 88 11.09 6.77 6.28
CA VAL A 88 10.06 6.70 7.31
C VAL A 88 8.73 7.21 6.79
N VAL A 89 7.66 6.49 7.08
CA VAL A 89 6.29 6.99 6.90
C VAL A 89 6.10 8.24 7.76
N PRO A 90 5.53 9.33 7.22
CA PRO A 90 5.26 10.52 8.01
C PRO A 90 4.44 10.20 9.27
N ALA A 91 4.89 10.67 10.42
CA ALA A 91 4.30 10.34 11.72
C ALA A 91 2.80 10.67 11.82
N LYS A 92 2.35 11.71 11.13
CA LYS A 92 0.94 12.13 11.11
C LYS A 92 0.01 11.18 10.35
N VAL A 93 0.57 10.31 9.52
CA VAL A 93 -0.20 9.28 8.79
C VAL A 93 -0.50 8.08 9.69
N ILE A 94 0.39 7.77 10.61
CA ILE A 94 0.29 6.60 11.48
C ILE A 94 -0.70 6.88 12.61
N PRO A 95 -1.73 6.02 12.82
CA PRO A 95 -2.62 6.14 13.97
C PRO A 95 -1.83 6.20 15.29
N ALA A 96 -2.24 7.07 16.20
CA ALA A 96 -1.50 7.35 17.43
C ALA A 96 -1.23 6.11 18.30
N LEU A 97 -2.18 5.17 18.37
CA LEU A 97 -2.03 3.94 19.15
C LEU A 97 -1.06 2.95 18.50
N ILE A 98 -1.03 2.87 17.18
CA ILE A 98 -0.04 2.07 16.45
C ILE A 98 1.34 2.67 16.67
N LYS A 99 1.49 3.98 16.51
CA LYS A 99 2.74 4.69 16.75
C LYS A 99 3.27 4.43 18.16
N LYS A 100 2.41 4.57 19.17
CA LYS A 100 2.74 4.30 20.57
C LYS A 100 3.21 2.85 20.79
N TYR A 101 2.52 1.88 20.19
CA TYR A 101 2.89 0.47 20.28
C TYR A 101 4.31 0.22 19.71
N VAL A 102 4.60 0.76 18.54
CA VAL A 102 5.91 0.62 17.90
C VAL A 102 7.00 1.29 18.74
N GLU A 103 6.79 2.51 19.20
CA GLU A 103 7.75 3.25 20.03
C GLU A 103 8.03 2.54 21.36
N THR A 104 7.04 1.90 21.96
CA THR A 104 7.16 1.19 23.23
C THR A 104 7.88 -0.14 23.08
N ASN A 105 7.56 -0.94 22.06
CA ASN A 105 8.04 -2.31 21.90
C ASN A 105 9.27 -2.41 20.97
N TYR A 106 9.43 -1.47 20.05
CA TYR A 106 10.51 -1.43 19.05
C TYR A 106 11.08 -0.01 18.93
N PRO A 107 11.66 0.56 20.00
CA PRO A 107 12.07 1.98 20.05
C PRO A 107 13.11 2.35 18.99
N GLU A 108 13.91 1.40 18.54
CA GLU A 108 14.96 1.62 17.51
C GLU A 108 14.42 1.40 16.08
N ALA A 109 13.22 0.87 15.93
CA ALA A 109 12.64 0.58 14.62
C ALA A 109 11.85 1.79 14.08
N LYS A 110 11.84 1.88 12.75
CA LYS A 110 11.09 2.89 12.01
C LYS A 110 9.98 2.21 11.20
N VAL A 111 8.85 2.86 11.06
CA VAL A 111 7.76 2.38 10.20
C VAL A 111 8.09 2.75 8.76
N LEU A 112 8.32 1.75 7.91
CA LEU A 112 8.67 1.90 6.50
C LEU A 112 7.44 1.88 5.58
N SER A 113 6.41 1.14 5.97
CA SER A 113 5.13 1.15 5.29
C SER A 113 3.97 0.94 6.25
N ILE A 114 2.81 1.41 5.84
CA ILE A 114 1.54 1.15 6.50
C ILE A 114 0.48 0.89 5.45
N GLU A 115 -0.28 -0.18 5.64
CA GLU A 115 -1.45 -0.51 4.86
C GLU A 115 -2.69 -0.52 5.75
N ARG A 116 -3.84 -0.24 5.17
CA ARG A 116 -5.13 -0.40 5.84
C ARG A 116 -6.21 -0.82 4.86
N ASP A 117 -7.09 -1.65 5.34
CA ASP A 117 -8.37 -1.92 4.69
C ASP A 117 -9.52 -1.67 5.67
N ARG A 118 -10.69 -2.23 5.39
CA ARG A 118 -11.87 -2.09 6.28
C ARG A 118 -11.78 -2.92 7.56
N TYR A 119 -10.84 -3.83 7.67
CA TYR A 119 -10.74 -4.81 8.76
C TYR A 119 -9.52 -4.63 9.64
N ASP A 120 -8.40 -4.20 9.06
CA ASP A 120 -7.14 -4.14 9.79
C ASP A 120 -6.16 -3.09 9.25
N TYR A 121 -5.11 -2.89 10.03
CA TYR A 121 -3.90 -2.15 9.66
C TYR A 121 -2.71 -3.10 9.69
N GLU A 122 -1.76 -2.91 8.77
CA GLU A 122 -0.49 -3.62 8.79
C GLU A 122 0.66 -2.63 8.67
N VAL A 123 1.68 -2.77 9.51
CA VAL A 123 2.92 -1.96 9.44
C VAL A 123 4.12 -2.85 9.23
N LYS A 124 5.05 -2.37 8.37
CA LYS A 124 6.37 -2.96 8.19
C LYS A 124 7.41 -2.09 8.85
N LEU A 125 8.25 -2.70 9.67
CA LEU A 125 9.30 -2.01 10.42
C LEU A 125 10.67 -2.22 9.80
N SER A 126 11.59 -1.30 10.08
CA SER A 126 12.98 -1.36 9.60
C SER A 126 13.79 -2.54 10.15
N ASN A 127 13.31 -3.21 11.21
CA ASN A 127 13.88 -4.42 11.79
C ASN A 127 13.23 -5.71 11.25
N PHE A 128 12.53 -5.63 10.11
CA PHE A 128 11.87 -6.74 9.39
C PHE A 128 10.62 -7.32 10.05
N TRP A 129 10.13 -6.72 11.14
CA TRP A 129 8.82 -7.10 11.67
C TRP A 129 7.70 -6.52 10.83
N GLU A 130 6.72 -7.35 10.54
CA GLU A 130 5.38 -6.99 10.07
C GLU A 130 4.40 -7.20 11.20
N ILE A 131 3.59 -6.19 11.49
CA ILE A 131 2.65 -6.23 12.62
C ILE A 131 1.28 -5.82 12.09
N LYS A 132 0.31 -6.70 12.33
CA LYS A 132 -1.09 -6.47 11.96
C LYS A 132 -1.90 -6.11 13.20
N PHE A 133 -2.74 -5.09 13.05
CA PHE A 133 -3.64 -4.58 14.09
C PHE A 133 -5.08 -4.66 13.61
N ASP A 134 -6.01 -4.98 14.50
CA ASP A 134 -7.43 -4.82 14.23
C ASP A 134 -7.84 -3.33 14.21
N MET A 135 -9.12 -3.05 13.93
CA MET A 135 -9.62 -1.68 13.88
C MET A 135 -9.68 -0.99 15.26
N ASN A 136 -9.50 -1.73 16.34
CA ASN A 136 -9.33 -1.21 17.71
C ASN A 136 -7.86 -1.05 18.11
N PHE A 137 -6.94 -1.26 17.14
CA PHE A 137 -5.48 -1.17 17.31
C PHE A 137 -4.89 -2.23 18.26
N ASN A 138 -5.54 -3.38 18.40
CA ASN A 138 -4.96 -4.54 19.06
C ASN A 138 -4.13 -5.34 18.05
N VAL A 139 -2.98 -5.84 18.48
CA VAL A 139 -2.16 -6.73 17.66
C VAL A 139 -2.87 -8.06 17.45
N ILE A 140 -3.05 -8.47 16.21
CA ILE A 140 -3.71 -9.72 15.82
C ILE A 140 -2.78 -10.70 15.10
N ASP A 141 -1.68 -10.21 14.54
CA ASP A 141 -0.68 -11.05 13.89
C ASP A 141 0.69 -10.37 13.87
N MET A 142 1.75 -11.15 13.86
CA MET A 142 3.14 -10.68 13.77
C MET A 142 3.99 -11.67 13.00
N ASP A 143 4.76 -11.18 12.05
CA ASP A 143 5.72 -11.97 11.29
C ASP A 143 7.07 -11.26 11.20
N ASN A 144 8.14 -12.02 10.97
CA ASN A 144 9.48 -11.46 10.81
C ASN A 144 10.12 -12.00 9.52
N ASP A 145 10.30 -11.12 8.55
CA ASP A 145 10.77 -11.44 7.20
C ASP A 145 12.29 -11.76 7.11
N ARG A 146 12.96 -12.02 8.23
CA ARG A 146 14.39 -12.37 8.23
C ARG A 146 14.69 -13.82 7.85
N ASP A 147 13.68 -14.68 7.86
CA ASP A 147 13.84 -16.12 7.64
C ASP A 147 13.65 -16.54 6.19
#